data_77f870411c2b9bcad0e67d55fbc9fc39
#
_entry.id   77f870411c2b9bcad0e67d55fbc9fc39
#
_cell.length_a   1.000
_cell.length_b   1.000
_cell.length_c   1.000
_cell.angle_alpha   90.00
_cell.angle_beta   90.00
_cell.angle_gamma   90.00
#
_symmetry.space_group_name_H-M   'P 1'
#
loop_
_entity.id
_entity.type
_entity.pdbx_description
1 polymer ?
#
loop_
_entity_poly.entity_id
_entity_poly.type
_entity_poly.pdbx_seq_one_letter_code
_entity_poly.pdbx_strand_id
1 'polypeptide(L)'
;MARNFVPLKAGDQLMQQFPQAAEPRRISIALILVGLLFGCSSGKPPALMVQLCLQDGQGVSDFLNVMQSVAASEHMNFVDVSADTQEKLKVIHAKYAKLATPSSVINVDIESGDRLVVTADNIDLPTYQVSVDFTGNLSPTEKQRFIDILIPRLSAQWQVDTVPAGVRPFAMKSCPGPI
;
A
#
# COMPACT_ATOMS: atom_id res chain seq x y z
N MET A 1 -0.47 43.82 -52.88
CA MET A 1 0.37 44.04 -54.07
C MET A 1 1.48 43.02 -54.06
N ALA A 2 1.61 42.38 -55.24
CA ALA A 2 2.73 41.58 -55.73
C ALA A 2 3.13 40.28 -55.00
N ARG A 3 2.69 39.19 -55.62
CA ARG A 3 3.19 37.80 -55.57
C ARG A 3 4.59 37.74 -56.21
N ASN A 4 5.47 36.94 -55.62
CA ASN A 4 6.59 36.39 -56.41
C ASN A 4 6.66 34.87 -56.17
N PHE A 5 6.32 34.18 -57.26
CA PHE A 5 6.56 32.74 -57.51
C PHE A 5 8.01 32.58 -58.00
N VAL A 6 8.72 31.57 -57.52
CA VAL A 6 9.94 31.07 -58.15
C VAL A 6 9.86 29.54 -58.26
N PRO A 7 10.25 28.98 -59.42
CA PRO A 7 9.86 27.64 -59.83
C PRO A 7 10.81 26.53 -59.44
N LEU A 8 10.26 25.31 -59.46
CA LEU A 8 10.91 24.01 -59.33
C LEU A 8 12.03 23.81 -60.37
N LYS A 9 13.11 23.15 -59.91
CA LYS A 9 14.04 22.46 -60.80
C LYS A 9 14.09 20.99 -60.42
N ALA A 10 13.74 20.15 -61.38
CA ALA A 10 13.80 18.72 -61.41
C ALA A 10 15.24 18.22 -61.61
N GLY A 11 15.54 17.04 -61.11
CA GLY A 11 16.66 16.18 -61.55
C GLY A 11 17.59 15.81 -60.44
N ASP A 12 17.53 14.62 -59.90
CA ASP A 12 18.35 13.50 -60.31
C ASP A 12 18.02 12.24 -59.51
N GLN A 13 17.78 11.19 -60.22
CA GLN A 13 17.65 9.82 -59.72
C GLN A 13 19.04 9.30 -59.29
N LEU A 14 19.18 8.90 -58.07
CA LEU A 14 20.21 7.97 -57.64
C LEU A 14 19.57 6.77 -56.99
N MET A 15 19.50 5.71 -57.77
CA MET A 15 19.25 4.36 -57.27
C MET A 15 20.32 4.03 -56.20
N GLN A 16 19.95 3.92 -54.96
CA GLN A 16 20.74 3.23 -53.97
C GLN A 16 20.03 1.92 -53.56
N GLN A 17 20.71 0.85 -53.90
CA GLN A 17 20.39 -0.53 -53.53
C GLN A 17 20.21 -0.64 -52.02
N PHE A 18 19.03 -1.04 -51.60
CA PHE A 18 18.76 -1.46 -50.23
C PHE A 18 19.33 -2.89 -50.02
N PRO A 19 20.19 -3.12 -49.04
CA PRO A 19 20.48 -4.47 -48.63
C PRO A 19 19.25 -5.09 -47.94
N GLN A 20 18.96 -6.33 -48.31
CA GLN A 20 17.87 -7.14 -47.78
C GLN A 20 17.94 -7.17 -46.26
N ALA A 21 16.89 -6.70 -45.60
CA ALA A 21 16.72 -6.74 -44.15
C ALA A 21 16.55 -8.18 -43.70
N ALA A 22 17.46 -8.62 -42.85
CA ALA A 22 17.35 -9.84 -42.07
C ALA A 22 16.14 -9.77 -41.11
N GLU A 23 15.44 -10.87 -40.96
CA GLU A 23 14.15 -11.04 -40.27
C GLU A 23 14.10 -10.48 -38.83
N PRO A 24 13.21 -9.52 -38.52
CA PRO A 24 13.07 -8.98 -37.14
C PRO A 24 12.02 -9.73 -36.31
N ARG A 25 11.65 -10.98 -36.66
CA ARG A 25 10.52 -11.65 -36.01
C ARG A 25 10.82 -12.30 -34.65
N ARG A 26 12.07 -12.53 -34.28
CA ARG A 26 12.42 -13.24 -33.03
C ARG A 26 12.77 -12.34 -31.85
N ILE A 27 13.06 -11.07 -32.08
CA ILE A 27 13.46 -10.13 -31.02
C ILE A 27 12.23 -9.53 -30.30
N SER A 28 11.12 -9.39 -31.01
CA SER A 28 9.90 -8.75 -30.43
C SER A 28 9.19 -9.57 -29.36
N ILE A 29 9.27 -10.91 -29.41
CA ILE A 29 8.60 -11.79 -28.45
C ILE A 29 9.36 -11.81 -27.11
N ALA A 30 10.68 -11.75 -27.14
CA ALA A 30 11.48 -11.72 -25.90
C ALA A 30 11.31 -10.41 -25.12
N LEU A 31 11.15 -9.28 -25.79
CA LEU A 31 10.93 -7.98 -25.16
C LEU A 31 9.53 -7.87 -24.51
N ILE A 32 8.51 -8.50 -25.09
CA ILE A 32 7.15 -8.54 -24.52
C ILE A 32 7.10 -9.43 -23.28
N LEU A 33 7.82 -10.55 -23.24
CA LEU A 33 7.86 -11.43 -22.06
C LEU A 33 8.59 -10.80 -20.88
N VAL A 34 9.63 -10.00 -21.11
CA VAL A 34 10.35 -9.28 -20.04
C VAL A 34 9.47 -8.17 -19.47
N GLY A 35 8.66 -7.49 -20.30
CA GLY A 35 7.71 -6.46 -19.82
C GLY A 35 6.61 -6.99 -18.91
N LEU A 36 6.19 -8.24 -19.07
CA LEU A 36 5.14 -8.87 -18.25
C LEU A 36 5.63 -9.32 -16.85
N LEU A 37 6.94 -9.49 -16.67
CA LEU A 37 7.51 -9.88 -15.37
C LEU A 37 7.71 -8.70 -14.42
N PHE A 38 7.71 -7.45 -14.91
CA PHE A 38 7.82 -6.24 -14.08
C PHE A 38 6.46 -5.61 -13.71
N GLY A 39 5.34 -6.21 -14.11
CA GLY A 39 3.99 -5.65 -13.96
C GLY A 39 3.30 -5.90 -12.62
N CYS A 40 3.92 -6.57 -11.66
CA CYS A 40 3.26 -6.97 -10.41
C CYS A 40 3.99 -6.48 -9.17
N SER A 41 4.24 -5.19 -9.03
CA SER A 41 4.47 -4.59 -7.70
C SER A 41 4.45 -3.06 -7.77
N SER A 42 3.28 -2.48 -7.90
CA SER A 42 3.14 -1.03 -7.83
C SER A 42 2.88 -0.50 -6.40
N GLY A 43 2.93 -1.35 -5.39
CA GLY A 43 2.92 -0.89 -4.01
C GLY A 43 4.32 -0.45 -3.61
N LYS A 44 4.56 0.85 -3.42
CA LYS A 44 5.77 1.28 -2.69
C LYS A 44 5.72 0.58 -1.33
N PRO A 45 6.82 -0.06 -0.89
CA PRO A 45 6.85 -0.66 0.45
C PRO A 45 6.52 0.43 1.48
N PRO A 46 5.84 0.08 2.59
CA PRO A 46 5.57 1.02 3.66
C PRO A 46 6.88 1.64 4.14
N ALA A 47 6.85 2.93 4.47
CA ALA A 47 8.04 3.61 5.01
C ALA A 47 8.45 3.01 6.35
N LEU A 48 7.46 2.58 7.11
CA LEU A 48 7.58 1.89 8.38
C LEU A 48 6.33 1.04 8.57
N MET A 49 6.50 -0.14 9.15
CA MET A 49 5.43 -0.98 9.65
C MET A 49 5.76 -1.33 11.10
N VAL A 50 4.80 -1.23 11.98
CA VAL A 50 4.93 -1.69 13.36
C VAL A 50 3.78 -2.62 13.71
N GLN A 51 3.97 -3.44 14.71
CA GLN A 51 2.93 -4.31 15.24
C GLN A 51 2.88 -4.22 16.77
N LEU A 52 1.71 -4.43 17.31
CA LEU A 52 1.46 -4.39 18.76
C LEU A 52 0.36 -5.38 19.14
N CYS A 53 0.33 -5.75 20.41
CA CYS A 53 -0.69 -6.62 20.99
C CYS A 53 -1.58 -5.83 21.94
N LEU A 54 -2.89 -5.82 21.66
CA LEU A 54 -3.92 -5.10 22.42
C LEU A 54 -4.44 -5.89 23.63
N GLN A 55 -4.13 -7.18 23.70
CA GLN A 55 -4.46 -8.14 24.75
C GLN A 55 -5.95 -8.52 24.85
N ASP A 56 -6.88 -7.56 24.79
CA ASP A 56 -8.31 -7.78 24.95
C ASP A 56 -9.16 -6.72 24.21
N GLY A 57 -10.48 -6.80 24.38
CA GLY A 57 -11.43 -5.87 23.78
C GLY A 57 -11.34 -4.44 24.33
N GLN A 58 -10.90 -4.25 25.56
CA GLN A 58 -10.66 -2.91 26.10
C GLN A 58 -9.46 -2.27 25.39
N GLY A 59 -8.38 -3.04 25.20
CA GLY A 59 -7.22 -2.60 24.43
C GLY A 59 -7.57 -2.20 23.01
N VAL A 60 -8.53 -2.89 22.36
CA VAL A 60 -9.06 -2.49 21.04
C VAL A 60 -9.68 -1.10 21.09
N SER A 61 -10.56 -0.87 22.09
CA SER A 61 -11.21 0.44 22.24
C SER A 61 -10.21 1.56 22.53
N ASP A 62 -9.23 1.29 23.37
CA ASP A 62 -8.18 2.24 23.71
C ASP A 62 -7.29 2.55 22.51
N PHE A 63 -6.97 1.55 21.67
CA PHE A 63 -6.23 1.72 20.43
C PHE A 63 -6.98 2.62 19.45
N LEU A 64 -8.27 2.37 19.21
CA LEU A 64 -9.08 3.19 18.33
C LEU A 64 -9.15 4.64 18.84
N ASN A 65 -9.29 4.84 20.15
CA ASN A 65 -9.27 6.17 20.76
C ASN A 65 -7.94 6.90 20.53
N VAL A 66 -6.80 6.19 20.66
CA VAL A 66 -5.47 6.78 20.38
C VAL A 66 -5.37 7.19 18.91
N MET A 67 -5.74 6.30 17.97
CA MET A 67 -5.69 6.58 16.54
C MET A 67 -6.56 7.78 16.17
N GLN A 68 -7.80 7.83 16.67
CA GLN A 68 -8.71 8.95 16.45
C GLN A 68 -8.20 10.25 17.06
N SER A 69 -7.66 10.21 18.28
CA SER A 69 -7.10 11.39 18.95
C SER A 69 -5.90 11.97 18.21
N VAL A 70 -5.01 11.09 17.69
CA VAL A 70 -3.86 11.53 16.90
C VAL A 70 -4.31 12.13 15.59
N ALA A 71 -5.23 11.49 14.87
CA ALA A 71 -5.78 12.03 13.63
C ALA A 71 -6.36 13.44 13.85
N ALA A 72 -7.18 13.61 14.90
CA ALA A 72 -7.78 14.88 15.24
C ALA A 72 -6.74 15.97 15.58
N SER A 73 -5.68 15.62 16.35
CA SER A 73 -4.62 16.56 16.71
C SER A 73 -3.79 17.05 15.52
N GLU A 74 -3.72 16.24 14.46
CA GLU A 74 -3.00 16.55 13.22
C GLU A 74 -3.92 17.07 12.10
N HIS A 75 -5.21 17.36 12.41
CA HIS A 75 -6.21 17.79 11.44
C HIS A 75 -6.42 16.82 10.28
N MET A 76 -6.33 15.52 10.59
CA MET A 76 -6.53 14.41 9.66
C MET A 76 -7.86 13.71 9.91
N ASN A 77 -8.37 13.02 8.91
CA ASN A 77 -9.57 12.22 9.02
C ASN A 77 -9.22 10.84 9.60
N PHE A 78 -10.03 10.38 10.55
CA PHE A 78 -10.02 9.00 11.02
C PHE A 78 -11.20 8.28 10.38
N VAL A 79 -10.93 7.17 9.69
CA VAL A 79 -11.94 6.37 8.98
C VAL A 79 -11.89 4.95 9.54
N ASP A 80 -12.98 4.54 10.21
CA ASP A 80 -13.12 3.19 10.72
C ASP A 80 -14.00 2.37 9.77
N VAL A 81 -13.41 1.40 9.09
CA VAL A 81 -14.06 0.47 8.17
C VAL A 81 -14.11 -0.95 8.71
N SER A 82 -13.88 -1.13 10.01
CA SER A 82 -13.83 -2.44 10.68
C SER A 82 -15.11 -3.25 10.48
N ALA A 83 -16.28 -2.61 10.65
CA ALA A 83 -17.58 -3.27 10.49
C ALA A 83 -17.80 -3.79 9.07
N ASP A 84 -17.53 -2.95 8.06
CA ASP A 84 -17.65 -3.32 6.64
C ASP A 84 -16.69 -4.44 6.26
N THR A 85 -15.45 -4.37 6.79
CA THR A 85 -14.43 -5.39 6.57
C THR A 85 -14.85 -6.71 7.20
N GLN A 86 -15.37 -6.69 8.44
CA GLN A 86 -15.87 -7.89 9.10
C GLN A 86 -17.01 -8.55 8.31
N GLU A 87 -17.93 -7.78 7.74
CA GLU A 87 -19.01 -8.32 6.93
C GLU A 87 -18.50 -8.98 5.65
N LYS A 88 -17.55 -8.34 4.96
CA LYS A 88 -16.90 -8.90 3.78
C LYS A 88 -16.14 -10.20 4.11
N LEU A 89 -15.45 -10.25 5.23
CA LEU A 89 -14.74 -11.45 5.69
C LEU A 89 -15.70 -12.60 6.00
N LYS A 90 -16.86 -12.36 6.62
CA LYS A 90 -17.88 -13.39 6.84
C LYS A 90 -18.32 -14.05 5.54
N VAL A 91 -18.53 -13.27 4.48
CA VAL A 91 -18.90 -13.79 3.16
C VAL A 91 -17.78 -14.65 2.56
N ILE A 92 -16.54 -14.20 2.68
CA ILE A 92 -15.37 -14.95 2.20
C ILE A 92 -15.21 -16.26 2.99
N HIS A 93 -15.31 -16.21 4.32
CA HIS A 93 -15.17 -17.38 5.19
C HIS A 93 -16.30 -18.39 5.01
N ALA A 94 -17.54 -17.92 4.78
CA ALA A 94 -18.65 -18.80 4.42
C ALA A 94 -18.35 -19.62 3.15
N LYS A 95 -17.63 -19.03 2.20
CA LYS A 95 -17.20 -19.66 0.95
C LYS A 95 -15.97 -20.59 1.13
N TYR A 96 -15.10 -20.26 2.07
CA TYR A 96 -13.81 -20.94 2.30
C TYR A 96 -13.71 -21.42 3.76
N ALA A 97 -14.58 -22.30 4.19
CA ALA A 97 -14.84 -22.76 5.57
C ALA A 97 -13.64 -23.19 6.47
N LYS A 98 -12.41 -22.93 6.05
CA LYS A 98 -11.19 -23.29 6.78
C LYS A 98 -10.47 -22.09 7.42
N LEU A 99 -10.96 -20.88 7.20
CA LEU A 99 -10.34 -19.67 7.75
C LEU A 99 -11.09 -19.28 9.02
N ALA A 100 -10.39 -19.14 10.14
CA ALA A 100 -10.97 -18.62 11.36
C ALA A 100 -11.29 -17.13 11.17
N THR A 101 -12.54 -16.72 11.46
CA THR A 101 -12.90 -15.30 11.47
C THR A 101 -12.40 -14.70 12.76
N PRO A 102 -11.61 -13.61 12.75
CA PRO A 102 -11.27 -12.91 13.97
C PRO A 102 -12.55 -12.53 14.72
N SER A 103 -12.57 -12.70 16.05
CA SER A 103 -13.70 -12.32 16.89
C SER A 103 -13.93 -10.79 16.90
N SER A 104 -12.88 -10.03 16.62
CA SER A 104 -12.92 -8.58 16.43
C SER A 104 -12.02 -8.22 15.26
N VAL A 105 -12.60 -7.62 14.24
CA VAL A 105 -11.86 -7.06 13.10
C VAL A 105 -11.54 -5.61 13.41
N ILE A 106 -10.29 -5.24 13.21
CA ILE A 106 -9.81 -3.86 13.20
C ILE A 106 -9.39 -3.57 11.77
N ASN A 107 -9.90 -2.49 11.21
CA ASN A 107 -9.42 -1.94 9.94
C ASN A 107 -9.74 -0.45 9.94
N VAL A 108 -8.72 0.37 10.16
CA VAL A 108 -8.86 1.82 10.28
C VAL A 108 -7.79 2.52 9.46
N ASP A 109 -8.18 3.65 8.89
CA ASP A 109 -7.31 4.50 8.10
C ASP A 109 -7.21 5.90 8.73
N ILE A 110 -6.05 6.53 8.59
CA ILE A 110 -5.86 7.96 8.82
C ILE A 110 -5.50 8.60 7.50
N GLU A 111 -6.24 9.66 7.15
CA GLU A 111 -6.15 10.32 5.86
C GLU A 111 -5.88 11.82 6.01
N SER A 112 -5.05 12.38 5.14
CA SER A 112 -4.83 13.82 4.99
C SER A 112 -5.46 14.29 3.68
N GLY A 113 -6.67 14.84 3.75
CA GLY A 113 -7.51 15.08 2.59
C GLY A 113 -7.94 13.75 1.95
N ASP A 114 -7.57 13.52 0.71
CA ASP A 114 -7.79 12.29 -0.06
C ASP A 114 -6.58 11.33 -0.07
N ARG A 115 -5.55 11.64 0.74
CA ARG A 115 -4.31 10.87 0.81
C ARG A 115 -4.27 10.01 2.05
N LEU A 116 -4.19 8.69 1.85
CA LEU A 116 -3.95 7.74 2.93
C LEU A 116 -2.58 8.02 3.57
N VAL A 117 -2.53 8.05 4.90
CA VAL A 117 -1.32 8.28 5.70
C VAL A 117 -0.90 7.03 6.44
N VAL A 118 -1.85 6.38 7.10
CA VAL A 118 -1.66 5.18 7.90
C VAL A 118 -2.86 4.27 7.71
N THR A 119 -2.60 2.98 7.59
CA THR A 119 -3.60 1.91 7.74
C THR A 119 -3.24 1.07 8.97
N ALA A 120 -4.22 0.71 9.76
CA ALA A 120 -4.03 -0.26 10.84
C ALA A 120 -5.07 -1.37 10.72
N ASP A 121 -4.61 -2.62 10.72
CA ASP A 121 -5.48 -3.78 10.60
C ASP A 121 -4.96 -5.01 11.36
N ASN A 122 -5.87 -6.00 11.53
CA ASN A 122 -5.57 -7.31 12.10
C ASN A 122 -6.05 -8.47 11.22
N ILE A 123 -6.23 -8.24 9.93
CA ILE A 123 -6.95 -9.18 9.03
C ILE A 123 -6.29 -10.55 8.99
N ASP A 124 -4.97 -10.59 8.89
CA ASP A 124 -4.17 -11.84 8.80
C ASP A 124 -3.44 -12.16 10.12
N LEU A 125 -3.86 -11.56 11.23
CA LEU A 125 -3.18 -11.63 12.52
C LEU A 125 -4.07 -12.28 13.60
N PRO A 126 -3.50 -12.70 14.75
CA PRO A 126 -4.29 -13.05 15.93
C PRO A 126 -5.24 -11.91 16.33
N THR A 127 -6.39 -12.25 16.91
CA THR A 127 -7.52 -11.33 17.16
C THR A 127 -7.15 -9.98 17.77
N TYR A 128 -6.17 -9.95 18.68
CA TYR A 128 -5.77 -8.72 19.37
C TYR A 128 -4.40 -8.19 18.94
N GLN A 129 -3.83 -8.74 17.88
CA GLN A 129 -2.61 -8.22 17.29
C GLN A 129 -2.96 -7.31 16.11
N VAL A 130 -2.35 -6.13 16.06
CA VAL A 130 -2.58 -5.13 15.00
C VAL A 130 -1.26 -4.79 14.34
N SER A 131 -1.25 -4.69 13.01
CA SER A 131 -0.21 -3.99 12.26
C SER A 131 -0.63 -2.55 11.99
N VAL A 132 0.34 -1.66 12.00
CA VAL A 132 0.17 -0.24 11.67
C VAL A 132 1.18 0.13 10.60
N ASP A 133 0.66 0.45 9.41
CA ASP A 133 1.43 0.66 8.20
C ASP A 133 1.46 2.13 7.79
N PHE A 134 2.66 2.71 7.73
CA PHE A 134 2.88 4.09 7.28
C PHE A 134 3.16 4.10 5.77
N THR A 135 2.10 3.96 4.97
CA THR A 135 2.21 3.74 3.52
C THR A 135 2.04 4.99 2.67
N GLY A 136 1.27 5.96 3.10
CA GLY A 136 0.71 7.05 2.31
C GLY A 136 1.64 7.81 1.36
N ASN A 137 1.03 8.64 0.53
CA ASN A 137 1.70 9.51 -0.46
C ASN A 137 2.16 10.85 0.14
N LEU A 138 2.39 10.91 1.43
CA LEU A 138 2.99 12.08 2.09
C LEU A 138 4.45 12.27 1.65
N SER A 139 4.94 13.48 1.76
CA SER A 139 6.37 13.73 1.66
C SER A 139 7.13 12.98 2.78
N PRO A 140 8.40 12.65 2.59
CA PRO A 140 9.19 11.98 3.64
C PRO A 140 9.18 12.73 4.98
N THR A 141 9.19 14.06 4.95
CA THR A 141 9.17 14.91 6.15
C THR A 141 7.82 14.85 6.87
N GLU A 142 6.70 14.94 6.14
CA GLU A 142 5.35 14.82 6.72
C GLU A 142 5.14 13.44 7.32
N LYS A 143 5.59 12.41 6.63
CA LYS A 143 5.51 11.03 7.10
C LYS A 143 6.31 10.82 8.37
N GLN A 144 7.57 11.28 8.40
CA GLN A 144 8.41 11.17 9.60
C GLN A 144 7.81 11.92 10.78
N ARG A 145 7.31 13.15 10.57
CA ARG A 145 6.62 13.90 11.61
C ARG A 145 5.44 13.11 12.19
N PHE A 146 4.63 12.47 11.35
CA PHE A 146 3.48 11.70 11.82
C PHE A 146 3.91 10.43 12.60
N ILE A 147 4.97 9.74 12.14
CA ILE A 147 5.60 8.63 12.86
C ILE A 147 6.06 9.07 14.25
N ASP A 148 6.74 10.23 14.33
CA ASP A 148 7.28 10.78 15.59
C ASP A 148 6.18 11.16 16.60
N ILE A 149 4.94 11.37 16.13
CA ILE A 149 3.78 11.64 16.97
C ILE A 149 3.06 10.37 17.38
N LEU A 150 2.78 9.46 16.42
CA LEU A 150 1.96 8.28 16.67
C LEU A 150 2.71 7.21 17.47
N ILE A 151 3.95 6.89 17.09
CA ILE A 151 4.70 5.79 17.73
C ILE A 151 4.88 6.01 19.25
N PRO A 152 5.27 7.19 19.76
CA PRO A 152 5.36 7.40 21.19
C PRO A 152 4.03 7.22 21.94
N ARG A 153 2.89 7.61 21.32
CA ARG A 153 1.58 7.43 21.92
C ARG A 153 1.16 5.96 22.00
N LEU A 154 1.44 5.19 20.95
CA LEU A 154 1.23 3.74 20.99
C LEU A 154 2.16 3.06 22.01
N SER A 155 3.44 3.43 22.02
CA SER A 155 4.44 2.86 22.94
C SER A 155 4.21 3.21 24.41
N ALA A 156 3.42 4.26 24.70
CA ALA A 156 3.03 4.59 26.06
C ALA A 156 2.04 3.58 26.69
N GLN A 157 1.34 2.80 25.85
CA GLN A 157 0.32 1.85 26.31
C GLN A 157 0.65 0.40 25.95
N TRP A 158 1.36 0.16 24.83
CA TRP A 158 1.66 -1.17 24.32
C TRP A 158 3.14 -1.33 23.99
N GLN A 159 3.60 -2.58 24.00
CA GLN A 159 4.87 -2.91 23.36
C GLN A 159 4.69 -2.79 21.86
N VAL A 160 5.51 -1.96 21.21
CA VAL A 160 5.50 -1.72 19.76
C VAL A 160 6.75 -2.36 19.18
N ASP A 161 6.56 -3.33 18.30
CA ASP A 161 7.64 -4.02 17.59
C ASP A 161 7.70 -3.55 16.14
N THR A 162 8.88 -3.18 15.66
CA THR A 162 9.08 -2.81 14.25
C THR A 162 9.14 -4.07 13.39
N VAL A 163 8.37 -4.09 12.31
CA VAL A 163 8.42 -5.13 11.29
C VAL A 163 9.49 -4.77 10.26
N PRO A 164 10.46 -5.65 10.01
CA PRO A 164 11.51 -5.38 9.04
C PRO A 164 10.94 -5.15 7.62
N ALA A 165 11.56 -4.25 6.85
CA ALA A 165 11.14 -3.96 5.49
C ALA A 165 11.11 -5.23 4.62
N GLY A 166 10.00 -5.42 3.89
CA GLY A 166 9.78 -6.60 3.03
C GLY A 166 9.33 -7.86 3.78
N VAL A 167 9.15 -7.79 5.10
CA VAL A 167 8.60 -8.86 5.92
C VAL A 167 7.12 -8.58 6.16
N ARG A 168 6.28 -9.61 6.15
CA ARG A 168 4.88 -9.49 6.58
C ARG A 168 4.81 -9.45 8.11
N PRO A 169 3.77 -8.85 8.68
CA PRO A 169 3.50 -8.98 10.11
C PRO A 169 3.49 -10.45 10.52
N PHE A 170 4.01 -10.76 11.68
CA PHE A 170 4.12 -12.13 12.20
C PHE A 170 3.48 -12.22 13.58
N ALA A 171 3.00 -13.40 13.94
CA ALA A 171 2.38 -13.63 15.24
C ALA A 171 3.36 -13.31 16.38
N MET A 172 3.01 -12.33 17.22
CA MET A 172 3.79 -11.96 18.40
C MET A 172 3.59 -13.00 19.50
N LYS A 173 4.69 -13.46 20.12
CA LYS A 173 4.62 -14.42 21.23
C LYS A 173 3.89 -13.86 22.46
N SER A 174 3.88 -12.54 22.61
CA SER A 174 3.22 -11.82 23.70
C SER A 174 1.71 -11.66 23.48
N CYS A 175 1.22 -11.93 22.26
CA CYS A 175 -0.19 -11.80 21.96
C CYS A 175 -0.90 -13.13 22.16
N PRO A 176 -2.01 -13.17 22.93
CA PRO A 176 -2.78 -14.40 23.07
C PRO A 176 -3.28 -14.81 21.68
N GLY A 177 -2.97 -16.05 21.31
CA GLY A 177 -3.53 -16.68 20.12
C GLY A 177 -5.05 -16.85 20.27
N PRO A 178 -5.74 -17.22 19.20
CA PRO A 178 -7.15 -17.61 19.31
C PRO A 178 -7.23 -18.79 20.29
N ILE A 179 -8.09 -18.65 21.30
CA ILE A 179 -8.48 -19.72 22.22
C ILE A 179 -9.34 -20.73 21.45
#